data_c74fe77fcdccba238c5038c483cdd6d9
#
_entry.id   c74fe77fcdccba238c5038c483cdd6d9
#
_cell.length_a   1.000
_cell.length_b   1.000
_cell.length_c   1.000
_cell.angle_alpha   90.00
_cell.angle_beta   90.00
_cell.angle_gamma   90.00
#
_symmetry.space_group_name_H-M   'P 1'
#
loop_
_entity.id
_entity.type
_entity.pdbx_description
1 polymer ?
#
loop_
_entity_poly.entity_id
_entity_poly.type
_entity_poly.pdbx_seq_one_letter_code
_entity_poly.pdbx_strand_id
1 'polypeptide(L)'
;MLSVQTCATLDEAARQMGDRTRFLAGGTLVMRGVNYADPSFDRIVRARTMPREIRSDGTGLRIGAGATMADLLAARDAEILHPVARMIGGPAVRNMATVGGNLFAAHPYGDLATALLALDARVEMAGGATEPMETFLAGRDRQRGLVTAVILPRANASEFRWAKISRGK
;
A
#
# COMPACT_ATOMS: atom_id res chain seq x y z
N MET A 1 20.07 15.03 -11.16
CA MET A 1 18.81 15.82 -11.26
C MET A 1 17.65 14.82 -11.12
N LEU A 2 16.67 15.09 -10.28
CA LEU A 2 15.49 14.24 -10.13
C LEU A 2 14.58 14.37 -11.36
N SER A 3 14.20 13.24 -11.96
CA SER A 3 13.28 13.20 -13.11
C SER A 3 11.93 12.60 -12.71
N VAL A 4 10.85 13.02 -13.38
CA VAL A 4 9.49 12.52 -13.13
C VAL A 4 8.88 12.06 -14.44
N GLN A 5 8.42 10.81 -14.49
CA GLN A 5 7.71 10.22 -15.62
C GLN A 5 6.28 9.89 -15.23
N THR A 6 5.33 10.28 -16.09
CA THR A 6 3.92 9.94 -15.93
C THR A 6 3.51 8.92 -17.00
N CYS A 7 3.03 7.75 -16.57
CA CYS A 7 2.47 6.70 -17.40
C CYS A 7 0.94 6.77 -17.40
N ALA A 8 0.29 6.24 -18.43
CA ALA A 8 -1.17 6.19 -18.47
C ALA A 8 -1.71 5.18 -17.46
N THR A 9 -1.11 4.00 -17.39
CA THR A 9 -1.56 2.88 -16.56
C THR A 9 -0.50 2.43 -15.55
N LEU A 10 -0.93 1.61 -14.57
CA LEU A 10 -0.03 1.01 -13.60
C LEU A 10 0.91 -0.02 -14.25
N ASP A 11 0.44 -0.76 -15.27
CA ASP A 11 1.27 -1.73 -16.00
C ASP A 11 2.37 -1.05 -16.82
N GLU A 12 2.07 0.10 -17.42
CA GLU A 12 3.09 0.92 -18.07
C GLU A 12 4.12 1.42 -17.06
N ALA A 13 3.66 1.89 -15.91
CA ALA A 13 4.53 2.35 -14.83
C ALA A 13 5.42 1.20 -14.31
N ALA A 14 4.89 -0.01 -14.17
CA ALA A 14 5.64 -1.18 -13.74
C ALA A 14 6.81 -1.50 -14.68
N ARG A 15 6.62 -1.36 -15.99
CA ARG A 15 7.70 -1.55 -16.98
C ARG A 15 8.80 -0.48 -16.92
N GLN A 16 8.54 0.63 -16.25
CA GLN A 16 9.49 1.75 -16.10
C GLN A 16 10.25 1.70 -14.77
N MET A 17 9.95 0.74 -13.89
CA MET A 17 10.63 0.60 -12.62
C MET A 17 12.06 0.09 -12.80
N GLY A 18 12.99 0.62 -12.01
CA GLY A 18 14.40 0.24 -12.01
C GLY A 18 15.05 0.55 -10.65
N ASP A 19 16.35 0.29 -10.53
CA ASP A 19 17.06 0.32 -9.24
C ASP A 19 16.98 1.67 -8.51
N ARG A 20 17.11 2.77 -9.25
CA ARG A 20 17.07 4.14 -8.68
C ARG A 20 15.74 4.82 -8.91
N THR A 21 14.66 4.03 -9.09
CA THR A 21 13.31 4.53 -9.37
C THR A 21 12.42 4.34 -8.15
N ARG A 22 11.56 5.32 -7.86
CA ARG A 22 10.47 5.22 -6.89
C ARG A 22 9.13 5.42 -7.56
N PHE A 23 8.16 4.60 -7.19
CA PHE A 23 6.79 4.77 -7.66
C PHE A 23 6.05 5.77 -6.77
N LEU A 24 5.48 6.79 -7.37
CA LEU A 24 4.68 7.81 -6.68
C LEU A 24 3.19 7.46 -6.78
N ALA A 25 2.65 6.86 -5.73
CA ALA A 25 1.21 6.70 -5.52
C ALA A 25 0.66 7.92 -4.74
N GLY A 26 0.36 7.76 -3.46
CA GLY A 26 -0.09 8.87 -2.60
C GLY A 26 1.00 9.86 -2.15
N GLY A 27 2.26 9.56 -2.37
CA GLY A 27 3.39 10.45 -2.13
C GLY A 27 3.84 10.62 -0.69
N THR A 28 3.12 10.13 0.30
CA THR A 28 3.41 10.36 1.73
C THR A 28 4.78 9.84 2.20
N LEU A 29 5.34 8.84 1.53
CA LEU A 29 6.68 8.33 1.79
C LEU A 29 7.71 8.88 0.79
N VAL A 30 7.42 8.83 -0.52
CA VAL A 30 8.35 9.21 -1.58
C VAL A 30 8.70 10.70 -1.49
N MET A 31 7.72 11.58 -1.26
CA MET A 31 7.96 13.01 -1.15
C MET A 31 8.77 13.38 0.09
N ARG A 32 8.71 12.56 1.15
CA ARG A 32 9.63 12.73 2.28
C ARG A 32 11.07 12.50 1.83
N GLY A 33 11.36 11.43 1.07
CA GLY A 33 12.68 11.19 0.49
C GLY A 33 13.15 12.36 -0.39
N VAL A 34 12.28 12.90 -1.25
CA VAL A 34 12.59 14.07 -2.08
C VAL A 34 12.97 15.29 -1.21
N ASN A 35 12.17 15.57 -0.17
CA ASN A 35 12.39 16.74 0.69
C ASN A 35 13.69 16.65 1.52
N TYR A 36 14.14 15.42 1.81
CA TYR A 36 15.41 15.18 2.51
C TYR A 36 16.58 14.85 1.57
N ALA A 37 16.40 15.06 0.26
CA ALA A 37 17.42 14.81 -0.76
C ALA A 37 18.01 13.38 -0.68
N ASP A 38 17.14 12.37 -0.50
CA ASP A 38 17.54 10.96 -0.43
C ASP A 38 18.33 10.55 -1.70
N PRO A 39 19.61 10.19 -1.60
CA PRO A 39 20.44 9.87 -2.75
C PRO A 39 20.13 8.50 -3.36
N SER A 40 19.25 7.69 -2.76
CA SER A 40 18.94 6.32 -3.20
C SER A 40 18.14 6.26 -4.50
N PHE A 41 17.57 7.37 -4.95
CA PHE A 41 16.83 7.45 -6.21
C PHE A 41 16.98 8.81 -6.89
N ASP A 42 16.85 8.82 -8.20
CA ASP A 42 16.89 10.03 -9.05
C ASP A 42 15.75 10.05 -10.09
N ARG A 43 14.87 9.03 -10.03
CA ARG A 43 13.71 8.92 -10.91
C ARG A 43 12.44 8.60 -10.14
N ILE A 44 11.37 9.32 -10.47
CA ILE A 44 10.02 9.07 -9.99
C ILE A 44 9.16 8.64 -11.17
N VAL A 45 8.42 7.56 -11.01
CA VAL A 45 7.40 7.10 -11.95
C VAL A 45 6.04 7.16 -11.26
N ARG A 46 5.02 7.64 -11.97
CA ARG A 46 3.63 7.66 -11.51
C ARG A 46 2.69 7.16 -12.60
N ALA A 47 1.56 6.62 -12.20
CA ALA A 47 0.46 6.28 -13.10
C ALA A 47 -0.67 7.30 -12.96
N ARG A 48 -1.36 7.63 -14.09
CA ARG A 48 -2.55 8.49 -14.07
C ARG A 48 -3.74 7.79 -13.43
N THR A 49 -3.86 6.48 -13.68
CA THR A 49 -4.92 5.64 -13.15
C THR A 49 -4.35 4.51 -12.32
N MET A 50 -4.94 4.30 -11.16
CA MET A 50 -4.64 3.19 -10.24
C MET A 50 -5.95 2.54 -9.80
N PRO A 51 -5.99 1.19 -9.63
CA PRO A 51 -7.14 0.52 -9.05
C PRO A 51 -7.44 1.08 -7.65
N ARG A 52 -8.67 1.54 -7.40
CA ARG A 52 -9.12 2.09 -6.10
C ARG A 52 -10.35 1.39 -5.55
N GLU A 53 -10.92 0.46 -6.30
CA GLU A 53 -12.13 -0.26 -5.88
C GLU A 53 -11.88 -1.08 -4.61
N ILE A 54 -12.84 -1.01 -3.70
CA ILE A 54 -12.91 -1.85 -2.50
C ILE A 54 -14.22 -2.60 -2.62
N ARG A 55 -14.14 -3.92 -2.82
CA ARG A 55 -15.33 -4.75 -2.98
C ARG A 55 -15.14 -6.15 -2.42
N SER A 56 -16.22 -6.65 -1.85
CA SER A 56 -16.36 -8.05 -1.45
C SER A 56 -17.07 -8.85 -2.55
N ASP A 57 -16.64 -10.09 -2.77
CA ASP A 57 -17.28 -11.02 -3.70
C ASP A 57 -17.83 -12.27 -3.01
N GLY A 58 -17.95 -12.24 -1.68
CA GLY A 58 -18.40 -13.38 -0.86
C GLY A 58 -17.29 -14.39 -0.51
N THR A 59 -16.18 -14.43 -1.26
CA THR A 59 -15.01 -15.24 -0.94
C THR A 59 -13.98 -14.46 -0.13
N GLY A 60 -14.02 -13.13 -0.23
CA GLY A 60 -13.12 -12.24 0.45
C GLY A 60 -13.33 -10.77 0.07
N LEU A 61 -12.35 -9.96 0.41
CA LEU A 61 -12.32 -8.52 0.14
C LEU A 61 -11.14 -8.19 -0.78
N ARG A 62 -11.41 -7.63 -1.95
CA ARG A 62 -10.39 -7.11 -2.84
C ARG A 62 -10.28 -5.59 -2.68
N ILE A 63 -9.08 -5.10 -2.42
CA ILE A 63 -8.76 -3.69 -2.20
C ILE A 63 -7.75 -3.25 -3.25
N GLY A 64 -8.13 -2.33 -4.13
CA GLY A 64 -7.22 -1.76 -5.12
C GLY A 64 -6.07 -0.99 -4.46
N ALA A 65 -4.85 -1.13 -5.00
CA ALA A 65 -3.64 -0.53 -4.42
C ALA A 65 -3.67 0.99 -4.32
N GLY A 66 -4.46 1.66 -5.17
CA GLY A 66 -4.69 3.09 -5.16
C GLY A 66 -5.74 3.57 -4.15
N ALA A 67 -6.50 2.66 -3.51
CA ALA A 67 -7.39 3.03 -2.41
C ALA A 67 -6.61 3.68 -1.28
N THR A 68 -7.11 4.79 -0.75
CA THR A 68 -6.47 5.50 0.36
C THR A 68 -6.94 4.94 1.71
N MET A 69 -6.25 5.32 2.77
CA MET A 69 -6.71 5.00 4.13
C MET A 69 -8.08 5.64 4.43
N ALA A 70 -8.38 6.79 3.82
CA ALA A 70 -9.70 7.42 3.93
C ALA A 70 -10.77 6.61 3.19
N ASP A 71 -10.46 6.06 2.01
CA ASP A 71 -11.36 5.16 1.27
C ASP A 71 -11.65 3.88 2.08
N LEU A 72 -10.63 3.30 2.74
CA LEU A 72 -10.83 2.16 3.64
C LEU A 72 -11.80 2.48 4.76
N LEU A 73 -11.65 3.64 5.39
CA LEU A 73 -12.52 4.06 6.50
C LEU A 73 -13.96 4.35 6.06
N ALA A 74 -14.17 4.69 4.79
CA ALA A 74 -15.49 4.93 4.21
C ALA A 74 -16.18 3.63 3.74
N ALA A 75 -15.41 2.58 3.44
CA ALA A 75 -15.90 1.33 2.92
C ALA A 75 -16.40 0.40 4.05
N ARG A 76 -17.69 0.06 4.05
CA ARG A 76 -18.28 -0.88 5.03
C ARG A 76 -17.64 -2.26 4.93
N ASP A 77 -17.38 -2.74 3.72
CA ASP A 77 -16.78 -4.05 3.48
C ASP A 77 -15.36 -4.17 4.09
N ALA A 78 -14.70 -3.04 4.34
CA ALA A 78 -13.36 -2.98 4.94
C ALA A 78 -13.38 -2.73 6.47
N GLU A 79 -14.50 -2.88 7.16
CA GLU A 79 -14.67 -2.54 8.58
C GLU A 79 -13.61 -3.22 9.48
N ILE A 80 -13.22 -4.44 9.15
CA ILE A 80 -12.16 -5.19 9.88
C ILE A 80 -10.82 -4.42 9.91
N LEU A 81 -10.53 -3.58 8.92
CA LEU A 81 -9.30 -2.78 8.81
C LEU A 81 -9.46 -1.36 9.40
N HIS A 82 -10.67 -0.92 9.78
CA HIS A 82 -10.90 0.42 10.29
C HIS A 82 -10.05 0.77 11.53
N PRO A 83 -9.89 -0.12 12.54
CA PRO A 83 -9.05 0.19 13.69
C PRO A 83 -7.62 0.53 13.29
N VAL A 84 -7.07 -0.23 12.34
CA VAL A 84 -5.70 -0.05 11.82
C VAL A 84 -5.59 1.23 11.01
N ALA A 85 -6.50 1.44 10.06
CA ALA A 85 -6.48 2.61 9.17
C ALA A 85 -6.57 3.94 9.96
N ARG A 86 -7.33 3.97 11.06
CA ARG A 86 -7.42 5.14 11.96
C ARG A 86 -6.10 5.51 12.62
N MET A 87 -5.22 4.53 12.84
CA MET A 87 -3.91 4.74 13.47
C MET A 87 -2.82 5.21 12.50
N ILE A 88 -3.10 5.20 11.19
CA ILE A 88 -2.15 5.64 10.16
C ILE A 88 -2.29 7.14 9.95
N GLY A 89 -1.32 7.89 10.43
CA GLY A 89 -1.21 9.33 10.24
C GLY A 89 -2.44 10.15 10.66
N GLY A 90 -2.42 11.42 10.36
CA GLY A 90 -3.58 12.33 10.52
C GLY A 90 -4.50 12.31 9.28
N PRO A 91 -5.62 13.04 9.31
CA PRO A 91 -6.59 13.09 8.19
C PRO A 91 -5.95 13.44 6.84
N ALA A 92 -5.07 14.42 6.79
CA ALA A 92 -4.38 14.82 5.56
C ALA A 92 -3.53 13.68 4.99
N VAL A 93 -2.82 12.94 5.85
CA VAL A 93 -2.04 11.76 5.43
C VAL A 93 -2.96 10.65 4.94
N ARG A 94 -4.05 10.36 5.64
CA ARG A 94 -5.01 9.30 5.26
C ARG A 94 -5.68 9.56 3.90
N ASN A 95 -5.92 10.81 3.55
CA ASN A 95 -6.47 11.19 2.24
C ASN A 95 -5.51 10.91 1.08
N MET A 96 -4.22 10.76 1.36
CA MET A 96 -3.18 10.54 0.35
C MET A 96 -2.53 9.16 0.43
N ALA A 97 -2.29 8.65 1.63
CA ALA A 97 -1.64 7.36 1.84
C ALA A 97 -2.48 6.22 1.25
N THR A 98 -1.94 5.55 0.24
CA THR A 98 -2.60 4.45 -0.46
C THR A 98 -2.28 3.10 0.18
N VAL A 99 -3.16 2.13 -0.01
CA VAL A 99 -2.97 0.74 0.44
C VAL A 99 -1.67 0.18 -0.12
N GLY A 100 -1.48 0.21 -1.45
CA GLY A 100 -0.26 -0.30 -2.07
C GLY A 100 1.00 0.43 -1.59
N GLY A 101 0.95 1.77 -1.45
CA GLY A 101 2.08 2.55 -0.95
C GLY A 101 2.42 2.22 0.51
N ASN A 102 1.42 1.92 1.34
CA ASN A 102 1.65 1.61 2.76
C ASN A 102 2.36 0.26 2.97
N LEU A 103 2.23 -0.69 2.03
CA LEU A 103 2.96 -1.96 2.09
C LEU A 103 4.49 -1.78 2.05
N PHE A 104 4.96 -0.68 1.46
CA PHE A 104 6.38 -0.32 1.39
C PHE A 104 6.83 0.58 2.57
N ALA A 105 5.94 0.87 3.52
CA ALA A 105 6.32 1.62 4.71
C ALA A 105 7.28 0.80 5.57
N ALA A 106 8.47 1.36 5.82
CA ALA A 106 9.45 0.73 6.70
C ALA A 106 8.96 0.79 8.17
N HIS A 107 9.44 -0.17 8.97
CA HIS A 107 9.24 -0.12 10.42
C HIS A 107 9.66 1.28 10.97
N PRO A 108 8.90 1.89 11.88
CA PRO A 108 7.72 1.39 12.62
C PRO A 108 6.36 1.76 11.99
N TYR A 109 6.29 2.11 10.71
CA TYR A 109 5.08 2.68 10.07
C TYR A 109 4.24 1.66 9.29
N GLY A 110 4.58 0.38 9.30
CA GLY A 110 3.94 -0.70 8.55
C GLY A 110 2.68 -1.28 9.21
N ASP A 111 1.88 -0.50 9.91
CA ASP A 111 0.70 -0.99 10.67
C ASP A 111 -0.28 -1.78 9.79
N LEU A 112 -0.56 -1.29 8.57
CA LEU A 112 -1.47 -1.97 7.64
C LEU A 112 -0.88 -3.31 7.17
N ALA A 113 0.40 -3.35 6.83
CA ALA A 113 1.06 -4.58 6.40
C ALA A 113 1.02 -5.66 7.49
N THR A 114 1.20 -5.29 8.76
CA THR A 114 1.10 -6.19 9.91
C THR A 114 -0.32 -6.76 10.05
N ALA A 115 -1.34 -5.93 9.91
CA ALA A 115 -2.74 -6.37 9.97
C ALA A 115 -3.09 -7.31 8.81
N LEU A 116 -2.66 -6.97 7.60
CA LEU A 116 -2.88 -7.78 6.40
C LEU A 116 -2.16 -9.13 6.46
N LEU A 117 -0.97 -9.18 7.06
CA LEU A 117 -0.25 -10.42 7.33
C LEU A 117 -1.03 -11.31 8.30
N ALA A 118 -1.53 -10.74 9.41
CA ALA A 118 -2.32 -11.48 10.40
C ALA A 118 -3.67 -11.98 9.85
N LEU A 119 -4.15 -11.39 8.77
CA LEU A 119 -5.38 -11.76 8.07
C LEU A 119 -5.13 -12.65 6.84
N ASP A 120 -3.93 -13.24 6.70
CA ASP A 120 -3.55 -14.10 5.59
C ASP A 120 -3.80 -13.49 4.20
N ALA A 121 -3.64 -12.18 4.09
CA ALA A 121 -3.85 -11.46 2.85
C ALA A 121 -2.85 -11.91 1.77
N ARG A 122 -3.25 -11.74 0.52
CA ARG A 122 -2.41 -11.92 -0.66
C ARG A 122 -2.22 -10.60 -1.38
N VAL A 123 -1.12 -10.46 -2.08
CA VAL A 123 -0.79 -9.28 -2.88
C VAL A 123 -0.87 -9.66 -4.36
N GLU A 124 -1.63 -8.88 -5.13
CA GLU A 124 -1.69 -8.98 -6.59
C GLU A 124 -0.73 -7.94 -7.19
N MET A 125 0.12 -8.38 -8.10
CA MET A 125 1.14 -7.56 -8.74
C MET A 125 0.72 -7.17 -10.16
N ALA A 126 1.27 -6.10 -10.69
CA ALA A 126 1.20 -5.78 -12.11
C ALA A 126 1.70 -6.98 -12.94
N GLY A 127 0.95 -7.34 -13.99
CA GLY A 127 1.18 -8.59 -14.72
C GLY A 127 0.39 -9.79 -14.20
N GLY A 128 -0.43 -9.63 -13.14
CA GLY A 128 -1.41 -10.63 -12.68
C GLY A 128 -0.88 -11.70 -11.71
N ALA A 129 0.40 -11.69 -11.38
CA ALA A 129 0.94 -12.61 -10.38
C ALA A 129 0.37 -12.29 -8.99
N THR A 130 0.09 -13.33 -8.20
CA THR A 130 -0.42 -13.19 -6.83
C THR A 130 0.45 -13.97 -5.87
N GLU A 131 0.88 -13.36 -4.79
CA GLU A 131 1.72 -13.99 -3.76
C GLU A 131 1.16 -13.75 -2.35
N PRO A 132 1.48 -14.63 -1.36
CA PRO A 132 1.15 -14.39 0.04
C PRO A 132 1.78 -13.09 0.55
N MET A 133 1.10 -12.42 1.48
CA MET A 133 1.63 -11.19 2.13
C MET A 133 2.98 -11.44 2.81
N GLU A 134 3.17 -12.61 3.43
CA GLU A 134 4.43 -12.99 4.06
C GLU A 134 5.59 -13.01 3.04
N THR A 135 5.39 -13.65 1.89
CA THR A 135 6.39 -13.71 0.81
C THR A 135 6.72 -12.32 0.28
N PHE A 136 5.69 -11.52 0.03
CA PHE A 136 5.85 -10.14 -0.41
C PHE A 136 6.68 -9.32 0.59
N LEU A 137 6.35 -9.37 1.88
CA LEU A 137 7.05 -8.60 2.91
C LEU A 137 8.50 -9.05 3.10
N ALA A 138 8.80 -10.34 2.99
CA ALA A 138 10.16 -10.87 3.03
C ALA A 138 11.03 -10.39 1.84
N GLY A 139 10.41 -10.17 0.68
CA GLY A 139 11.07 -9.68 -0.54
C GLY A 139 10.97 -8.18 -0.80
N ARG A 140 10.20 -7.45 0.00
CA ARG A 140 9.74 -6.07 -0.23
C ARG A 140 10.84 -5.08 -0.64
N ASP A 141 12.00 -5.12 0.02
CA ASP A 141 13.09 -4.17 -0.20
C ASP A 141 13.79 -4.38 -1.57
N ARG A 142 13.63 -5.58 -2.14
CA ARG A 142 14.14 -5.94 -3.47
C ARG A 142 13.06 -5.93 -4.54
N GLN A 143 11.80 -5.68 -4.15
CA GLN A 143 10.66 -5.71 -5.05
C GLN A 143 10.76 -4.59 -6.09
N ARG A 144 10.65 -4.95 -7.37
CA ARG A 144 10.59 -4.00 -8.51
C ARG A 144 9.20 -3.94 -9.13
N GLY A 145 8.35 -4.93 -8.84
CA GLY A 145 6.96 -4.94 -9.30
C GLY A 145 6.09 -3.92 -8.57
N LEU A 146 4.99 -3.53 -9.18
CA LEU A 146 3.98 -2.67 -8.57
C LEU A 146 2.78 -3.48 -8.12
N VAL A 147 2.27 -3.16 -6.94
CA VAL A 147 1.06 -3.78 -6.38
C VAL A 147 -0.17 -3.20 -7.08
N THR A 148 -1.06 -4.06 -7.55
CA THR A 148 -2.36 -3.69 -8.14
C THR A 148 -3.51 -3.80 -7.16
N ALA A 149 -3.47 -4.79 -6.27
CA ALA A 149 -4.48 -5.00 -5.24
C ALA A 149 -3.93 -5.80 -4.05
N VAL A 150 -4.69 -5.75 -2.97
CA VAL A 150 -4.59 -6.66 -1.83
C VAL A 150 -5.89 -7.46 -1.77
N ILE A 151 -5.77 -8.76 -1.54
CA ILE A 151 -6.88 -9.68 -1.44
C ILE A 151 -6.88 -10.27 -0.03
N LEU A 152 -7.93 -9.98 0.74
CA LEU A 152 -8.16 -10.59 2.03
C LEU A 152 -9.11 -11.79 1.85
N PRO A 153 -8.78 -12.96 2.40
CA PRO A 153 -9.76 -14.02 2.53
C PRO A 153 -10.90 -13.57 3.45
N ARG A 154 -12.03 -14.25 3.34
CA ARG A 154 -13.14 -13.97 4.27
C ARG A 154 -12.68 -14.21 5.70
N ALA A 155 -12.66 -13.17 6.50
CA ALA A 155 -12.26 -13.22 7.89
C ALA A 155 -13.44 -12.80 8.79
N ASN A 156 -13.51 -13.39 9.96
CA ASN A 156 -14.49 -13.01 10.97
C ASN A 156 -13.92 -11.82 11.78
N ALA A 157 -14.54 -10.66 11.65
CA ALA A 157 -14.12 -9.45 12.35
C ALA A 157 -14.11 -9.62 13.89
N SER A 158 -14.90 -10.54 14.43
CA SER A 158 -14.91 -10.83 15.87
C SER A 158 -13.65 -11.56 16.37
N GLU A 159 -12.91 -12.19 15.47
CA GLU A 159 -11.67 -12.93 15.79
C GLU A 159 -10.42 -12.07 15.63
N PHE A 160 -10.51 -10.95 14.91
CA PHE A 160 -9.40 -10.04 14.73
C PHE A 160 -9.31 -9.05 15.90
N ARG A 161 -8.12 -8.93 16.48
CA ARG A 161 -7.81 -7.96 17.53
C ARG A 161 -6.62 -7.13 17.12
N TRP A 162 -6.72 -5.84 17.33
CA TRP A 162 -5.66 -4.88 17.01
C TRP A 162 -5.29 -4.07 18.24
N ALA A 163 -4.00 -3.96 18.50
CA ALA A 163 -3.46 -3.07 19.51
C ALA A 163 -2.14 -2.46 19.03
N LYS A 164 -1.96 -1.16 19.21
CA LYS A 164 -0.70 -0.46 18.94
C LYS A 164 -0.07 -0.04 20.25
N ILE A 165 1.11 -0.59 20.53
CA ILE A 165 1.91 -0.20 21.69
C ILE A 165 2.95 0.81 21.22
N SER A 166 2.93 2.02 21.77
CA SER A 166 3.90 3.07 21.50
C SER A 166 4.47 3.60 22.82
N ARG A 167 5.71 4.10 22.79
CA ARG A 167 6.24 4.82 23.94
C ARG A 167 5.40 6.09 24.10
N GLY A 168 4.75 6.25 25.26
CA GLY A 168 4.19 7.54 25.68
C GLY A 168 5.32 8.55 25.86
N LYS A 169 5.03 9.82 25.58
CA LYS A 169 5.89 10.92 26.02
C LYS A 169 5.63 11.17 27.48
#